data_4f94486010a6540c6ef3cd03fd5698b7
#
_entry.id   4f94486010a6540c6ef3cd03fd5698b7
#
_cell.length_a   1.000
_cell.length_b   1.000
_cell.length_c   1.000
_cell.angle_alpha   90.00
_cell.angle_beta   90.00
_cell.angle_gamma   90.00
#
_symmetry.space_group_name_H-M   'P 1'
#
loop_
_entity.id
_entity.type
_entity.pdbx_description
1 polymer ?
#
loop_
_entity_poly.entity_id
_entity_poly.type
_entity_poly.pdbx_seq_one_letter_code
_entity_poly.pdbx_strand_id
1 'polypeptide(L)' 'MTAIPALRLPLEVDLTAFVALLQRLQVPHRVIEESGEQVLWVPNERFAATARE' A
#
# COMPACT_ATOMS: atom_id res chain seq x y z
N MET A 1 2.96 8.86 -15.26
CA MET A 1 3.36 7.68 -14.47
C MET A 1 2.13 7.08 -13.84
N THR A 2 1.96 5.79 -13.91
CA THR A 2 0.75 5.12 -13.48
C THR A 2 0.97 4.42 -12.14
N ALA A 3 0.17 4.78 -11.13
CA ALA A 3 0.20 4.08 -9.85
C ALA A 3 -0.51 2.73 -10.01
N ILE A 4 -0.05 1.71 -9.28
CA ILE A 4 -0.65 0.40 -9.31
C ILE A 4 -1.07 -0.03 -7.91
N PRO A 5 -2.18 -0.79 -7.78
CA PRO A 5 -2.62 -1.27 -6.48
C PRO A 5 -1.77 -2.47 -6.07
N ALA A 6 -1.07 -2.33 -4.94
CA ALA A 6 -0.22 -3.41 -4.43
C ALA A 6 -1.01 -4.37 -3.54
N LEU A 7 -1.85 -3.83 -2.67
CA LEU A 7 -2.63 -4.61 -1.71
C LEU A 7 -4.03 -4.05 -1.59
N ARG A 8 -4.99 -4.92 -1.28
CA ARG A 8 -6.37 -4.54 -1.01
C ARG A 8 -6.81 -5.28 0.25
N LEU A 9 -7.22 -4.52 1.27
CA LEU A 9 -7.55 -5.07 2.58
C LEU A 9 -8.86 -4.46 3.10
N PRO A 10 -9.60 -5.19 3.98
CA PRO A 10 -10.78 -4.62 4.62
C PRO A 10 -10.44 -3.38 5.45
N LEU A 11 -11.40 -2.46 5.60
CA LEU A 11 -11.20 -1.23 6.37
C LEU A 11 -10.87 -1.50 7.84
N GLU A 12 -11.31 -2.63 8.37
CA GLU A 12 -11.09 -2.98 9.77
C GLU A 12 -9.66 -3.39 10.07
N VAL A 13 -8.85 -3.65 9.05
CA VAL A 13 -7.44 -4.01 9.24
C VAL A 13 -6.64 -2.75 9.51
N ASP A 14 -5.88 -2.77 10.61
CA ASP A 14 -5.01 -1.65 10.99
C ASP A 14 -3.70 -1.72 10.22
N LEU A 15 -3.47 -0.74 9.34
CA LEU A 15 -2.27 -0.67 8.52
C LEU A 15 -1.15 0.17 9.14
N THR A 16 -1.32 0.64 10.38
CA THR A 16 -0.35 1.55 10.99
C THR A 16 1.08 0.98 10.99
N ALA A 17 1.22 -0.27 11.45
CA ALA A 17 2.52 -0.91 11.50
C ALA A 17 3.10 -1.14 10.11
N PHE A 18 2.24 -1.52 9.16
CA PHE A 18 2.67 -1.76 7.79
C PHE A 18 3.12 -0.46 7.12
N VAL A 19 2.38 0.62 7.31
CA VAL A 19 2.74 1.93 6.77
C VAL A 19 4.06 2.40 7.37
N ALA A 20 4.26 2.20 8.67
CA ALA A 20 5.51 2.55 9.32
C ALA A 20 6.68 1.80 8.70
N LEU A 21 6.49 0.52 8.39
CA LEU A 21 7.52 -0.29 7.74
C LEU A 21 7.84 0.27 6.35
N LEU A 22 6.83 0.61 5.57
CA LEU A 22 7.04 1.18 4.24
C LEU A 22 7.80 2.50 4.31
N GLN A 23 7.52 3.32 5.34
CA GLN A 23 8.24 4.57 5.54
C GLN A 23 9.71 4.32 5.86
N ARG A 24 9.99 3.31 6.67
CA ARG A 24 11.37 2.94 7.00
C ARG A 24 12.13 2.47 5.78
N LEU A 25 11.46 1.76 4.87
CA LEU A 25 12.06 1.26 3.64
C LEU A 25 12.07 2.33 2.55
N GLN A 26 11.53 3.52 2.85
CA GLN A 26 11.44 4.63 1.90
C GLN A 26 10.68 4.26 0.63
N VAL A 27 9.62 3.47 0.80
CA VAL A 27 8.75 3.07 -0.31
C VAL A 27 7.64 4.11 -0.48
N PRO A 28 7.57 4.79 -1.62
CA PRO A 28 6.44 5.69 -1.89
C PRO A 28 5.14 4.89 -1.91
N HIS A 29 4.10 5.40 -1.25
CA HIS A 29 2.83 4.68 -1.18
C HIS A 29 1.69 5.64 -0.91
N ARG A 30 0.47 5.20 -1.20
CA ARG A 30 -0.75 5.94 -0.90
C ARG A 30 -1.82 4.93 -0.55
N VAL A 31 -2.53 5.16 0.56
CA VAL A 31 -3.64 4.33 0.98
C VAL A 31 -4.93 5.08 0.69
N ILE A 32 -5.83 4.48 -0.08
CA ILE A 32 -7.10 5.08 -0.46
C ILE A 32 -8.22 4.11 -0.12
N GLU A 33 -9.32 4.63 0.42
CA GLU A 33 -10.50 3.82 0.68
C GLU A 33 -11.35 3.75 -0.58
N GLU A 34 -11.69 2.54 -0.99
CA GLU A 34 -12.53 2.30 -2.16
C GLU A 34 -13.49 1.16 -1.87
N SER A 35 -14.78 1.40 -2.07
CA SER A 35 -15.81 0.36 -1.94
C SER A 35 -15.72 -0.45 -0.65
N GLY A 36 -15.47 0.23 0.46
CA GLY A 36 -15.38 -0.41 1.77
C GLY A 36 -14.09 -1.15 2.04
N GLU A 37 -13.08 -0.90 1.23
CA GLU A 37 -11.76 -1.51 1.39
C GLU A 37 -10.66 -0.45 1.37
N GLN A 38 -9.50 -0.82 1.92
CA GLN A 38 -8.30 -0.01 1.84
C GLN A 38 -7.44 -0.55 0.71
N VAL A 39 -7.01 0.34 -0.20
CA VAL A 39 -6.16 -0.05 -1.32
C VAL A 39 -4.83 0.69 -1.18
N LEU A 40 -3.75 -0.06 -1.14
CA LEU A 40 -2.40 0.51 -1.10
C LEU A 40 -1.89 0.67 -2.52
N TRP A 41 -1.60 1.90 -2.90
CA TRP A 41 -1.08 2.23 -4.23
C TRP A 41 0.40 2.54 -4.16
N VAL A 42 1.13 2.08 -5.16
CA VAL A 42 2.56 2.36 -5.30
C VAL A 42 2.85 2.80 -6.73
N PRO A 43 3.98 3.52 -6.95
CA PRO A 43 4.27 4.09 -8.28
C PRO A 43 4.57 3.06 -9.37
N ASN A 44 5.09 1.88 -9.00
CA ASN A 44 5.44 0.88 -10.00
C ASN A 44 5.50 -0.52 -9.38
N GLU A 45 5.67 -1.53 -10.24
CA GLU A 45 5.65 -2.93 -9.82
C GLU A 45 6.80 -3.30 -8.88
N ARG A 46 7.92 -2.61 -8.99
CA ARG A 46 9.06 -2.84 -8.09
C ARG A 46 8.67 -2.63 -6.63
N PHE A 47 7.98 -1.52 -6.35
CA PHE A 47 7.51 -1.25 -5.00
C PHE A 47 6.36 -2.16 -4.59
N ALA A 48 5.54 -2.58 -5.54
CA ALA A 48 4.46 -3.53 -5.25
C ALA A 48 5.04 -4.87 -4.78
N ALA A 49 6.10 -5.35 -5.42
CA ALA A 49 6.76 -6.58 -5.01
C ALA A 49 7.33 -6.46 -3.60
N THR A 50 7.95 -5.32 -3.28
CA THR A 50 8.46 -5.06 -1.93
C THR A 50 7.33 -5.08 -0.89
N ALA A 51 6.19 -4.48 -1.20
CA ALA A 51 5.07 -4.41 -0.28
C ALA A 51 4.43 -5.78 -0.03
N ARG A 52 4.56 -6.70 -0.98
CA ARG A 52 3.97 -8.05 -0.87
C ARG A 52 4.84 -9.04 -0.11
N GLU A 53 6.07 -8.69 0.15
CA GLU A 53 6.99 -9.58 0.86
C GLU A 53 6.71 -9.67 2.35
#